data_19e9201b52d0292cd929ae00b098f314
#
_entry.id   19e9201b52d0292cd929ae00b098f314
#
_cell.length_a   1.000
_cell.length_b   1.000
_cell.length_c   1.000
_cell.angle_alpha   90.00
_cell.angle_beta   90.00
_cell.angle_gamma   90.00
#
_symmetry.space_group_name_H-M   'P 1'
#
loop_
_entity.id
_entity.type
_entity.pdbx_description
1 polymer ?
#
loop_
_entity_poly.entity_id
_entity_poly.type
_entity_poly.pdbx_seq_one_letter_code
_entity_poly.pdbx_strand_id
1 'polypeptide(L)'
;MKSIFKSDVGLRESFLAFSVERKGSFREEAEEAVRRLLEEAGGDMLVFVRFHVSDVSNQQPILEEVARRLGCLIAVVGQAPTNRSHLAVEAYALSGGIVAYCEAESRIRILLDNYELLYFNKSELASTGSHDQMNEEFLHAQRILGEFGGTIKSNLQRTWIYCRDIDNNYEGLVVARRELFEQQGLNQETHYIASTGIEGMSHPWDRLVRMDGFALFGHQQEQIDYMSAPDNLSPTHLYGVTFERGTRIVFGDRSKFYVSGTASIDCEGKVMHVQDVAKQTHRVVDNVIALMERHCGALSDLKQAVVYLRDPADSDVVESVLRERLPQSLPRIMVYG
;
A
#
# COMPACT_ATOMS: atom_id res chain seq x y z
N MET A 1 8.97 -11.84 9.02
CA MET A 1 9.15 -12.75 7.84
C MET A 1 9.58 -11.93 6.65
N LYS A 2 10.40 -12.53 5.78
CA LYS A 2 10.95 -11.91 4.57
C LYS A 2 10.71 -12.81 3.36
N SER A 3 10.28 -12.24 2.25
CA SER A 3 10.31 -12.87 0.93
C SER A 3 11.29 -12.14 0.03
N ILE A 4 11.86 -12.85 -0.93
CA ILE A 4 12.87 -12.32 -1.83
C ILE A 4 12.46 -12.65 -3.27
N PHE A 5 12.63 -11.68 -4.16
CA PHE A 5 12.68 -11.87 -5.60
C PHE A 5 14.10 -11.56 -6.08
N LYS A 6 14.63 -12.36 -6.99
CA LYS A 6 15.91 -12.10 -7.68
C LYS A 6 15.66 -12.13 -9.17
N SER A 7 16.08 -11.09 -9.85
CA SER A 7 16.06 -11.03 -11.31
C SER A 7 17.31 -11.68 -11.91
N ASP A 8 17.24 -12.03 -13.19
CA ASP A 8 18.36 -12.60 -13.94
C ASP A 8 19.49 -11.58 -14.14
N VAL A 9 19.19 -10.29 -14.02
CA VAL A 9 20.16 -9.18 -14.15
C VAL A 9 20.76 -8.75 -12.81
N GLY A 10 20.53 -9.52 -11.73
CA GLY A 10 21.17 -9.31 -10.43
C GLY A 10 20.45 -8.33 -9.49
N LEU A 11 19.28 -7.84 -9.86
CA LEU A 11 18.42 -7.10 -8.93
C LEU A 11 17.86 -8.05 -7.88
N ARG A 12 17.86 -7.64 -6.63
CA ARG A 12 17.18 -8.30 -5.53
C ARG A 12 16.16 -7.37 -4.89
N GLU A 13 14.91 -7.81 -4.86
CA GLU A 13 13.82 -7.14 -4.15
C GLU A 13 13.48 -7.94 -2.89
N SER A 14 13.42 -7.28 -1.75
CA SER A 14 13.11 -7.87 -0.45
C SER A 14 11.85 -7.24 0.14
N PHE A 15 10.92 -8.09 0.54
CA PHE A 15 9.64 -7.69 1.13
C PHE A 15 9.59 -8.22 2.56
N LEU A 16 9.36 -7.36 3.53
CA LEU A 16 9.38 -7.69 4.95
C LEU A 16 8.04 -7.35 5.58
N ALA A 17 7.50 -8.26 6.39
CA ALA A 17 6.34 -7.97 7.22
C ALA A 17 6.42 -8.73 8.55
N PHE A 18 6.23 -8.04 9.67
CA PHE A 18 6.27 -8.62 11.00
C PHE A 18 5.63 -7.70 12.04
N SER A 19 5.24 -8.28 13.16
CA SER A 19 4.87 -7.55 14.38
C SER A 19 5.99 -7.66 15.42
N VAL A 20 6.09 -6.67 16.30
CA VAL A 20 7.04 -6.63 17.41
C VAL A 20 6.33 -7.07 18.68
N GLU A 21 6.95 -7.95 19.45
CA GLU A 21 6.44 -8.33 20.76
C GLU A 21 6.48 -7.15 21.73
N ARG A 22 5.53 -7.10 22.64
CA ARG A 22 5.49 -6.06 23.68
C ARG A 22 6.73 -6.09 24.56
N LYS A 23 7.25 -4.91 24.82
CA LYS A 23 8.38 -4.65 25.73
C LYS A 23 7.91 -3.83 26.95
N GLY A 24 8.87 -3.36 27.74
CA GLY A 24 8.60 -2.49 28.88
C GLY A 24 8.13 -1.08 28.48
N SER A 25 8.54 -0.61 27.30
CA SER A 25 8.14 0.68 26.75
C SER A 25 7.99 0.61 25.24
N PHE A 26 7.19 1.52 24.67
CA PHE A 26 7.05 1.61 23.21
C PHE A 26 8.37 2.00 22.52
N ARG A 27 9.23 2.78 23.17
CA ARG A 27 10.57 3.10 22.63
C ARG A 27 11.40 1.83 22.42
N GLU A 28 11.40 0.90 23.39
CA GLU A 28 12.10 -0.38 23.23
C GLU A 28 11.51 -1.22 22.08
N GLU A 29 10.20 -1.18 21.88
CA GLU A 29 9.54 -1.84 20.76
C GLU A 29 9.93 -1.20 19.41
N ALA A 30 9.99 0.12 19.34
CA ALA A 30 10.43 0.86 18.16
C ALA A 30 11.91 0.58 17.81
N GLU A 31 12.79 0.56 18.81
CA GLU A 31 14.20 0.23 18.66
C GLU A 31 14.38 -1.21 18.16
N GLU A 32 13.62 -2.14 18.71
CA GLU A 32 13.61 -3.54 18.26
C GLU A 32 13.13 -3.68 16.80
N ALA A 33 12.06 -2.96 16.43
CA ALA A 33 11.58 -2.93 15.05
C ALA A 33 12.66 -2.46 14.08
N VAL A 34 13.32 -1.37 14.41
CA VAL A 34 14.39 -0.79 13.58
C VAL A 34 15.63 -1.70 13.53
N ARG A 35 16.03 -2.31 14.66
CA ARG A 35 17.12 -3.28 14.69
C ARG A 35 16.81 -4.46 13.76
N ARG A 36 15.62 -5.03 13.88
CA ARG A 36 15.17 -6.16 13.09
C ARG A 36 15.08 -5.82 11.60
N LEU A 37 14.59 -4.63 11.25
CA LEU A 37 14.57 -4.17 9.85
C LEU A 37 15.97 -4.14 9.24
N LEU A 38 16.96 -3.60 9.93
CA LEU A 38 18.35 -3.54 9.49
C LEU A 38 18.97 -4.93 9.34
N GLU A 39 18.71 -5.82 10.30
CA GLU A 39 19.19 -7.20 10.26
C GLU A 39 18.56 -7.99 9.10
N GLU A 40 17.22 -7.93 8.96
CA GLU A 40 16.52 -8.63 7.89
C GLU A 40 16.79 -8.01 6.51
N ALA A 41 17.01 -6.71 6.40
CA ALA A 41 17.47 -6.08 5.17
C ALA A 41 18.83 -6.64 4.74
N GLY A 42 19.72 -6.90 5.70
CA GLY A 42 20.99 -7.63 5.44
C GLY A 42 21.90 -6.91 4.45
N GLY A 43 21.91 -5.56 4.48
CA GLY A 43 22.67 -4.72 3.55
C GLY A 43 21.91 -4.30 2.29
N ASP A 44 20.67 -4.80 2.06
CA ASP A 44 19.78 -4.22 1.05
C ASP A 44 19.35 -2.81 1.47
N MET A 45 19.24 -1.90 0.53
CA MET A 45 18.76 -0.55 0.76
C MET A 45 17.27 -0.59 1.07
N LEU A 46 16.88 -0.14 2.26
CA LEU A 46 15.48 0.09 2.59
C LEU A 46 14.96 1.26 1.75
N VAL A 47 13.86 1.05 1.06
CA VAL A 47 13.19 2.04 0.21
C VAL A 47 12.04 2.70 0.96
N PHE A 48 11.17 1.85 1.49
CA PHE A 48 9.94 2.27 2.12
C PHE A 48 9.66 1.38 3.34
N VAL A 49 9.32 2.00 4.45
CA VAL A 49 8.89 1.33 5.69
C VAL A 49 7.59 1.96 6.16
N ARG A 50 6.56 1.14 6.36
CA ARG A 50 5.32 1.56 7.01
C ARG A 50 5.18 0.88 8.35
N PHE A 51 4.96 1.68 9.37
CA PHE A 51 4.67 1.27 10.73
C PHE A 51 3.16 1.39 10.98
N HIS A 52 2.55 0.30 11.40
CA HIS A 52 1.17 0.23 11.85
C HIS A 52 1.15 0.22 13.37
N VAL A 53 0.51 1.19 13.97
CA VAL A 53 0.60 1.44 15.42
C VAL A 53 -0.76 1.49 16.09
N SER A 54 -0.81 1.13 17.37
CA SER A 54 -2.05 1.11 18.15
C SER A 54 -2.48 2.49 18.65
N ASP A 55 -1.55 3.43 18.79
CA ASP A 55 -1.79 4.81 19.25
C ASP A 55 -0.87 5.79 18.51
N VAL A 56 -1.34 6.25 17.36
CA VAL A 56 -0.52 7.07 16.46
C VAL A 56 -0.08 8.39 17.12
N SER A 57 -0.93 9.01 17.93
CA SER A 57 -0.64 10.32 18.52
C SER A 57 0.53 10.28 19.50
N ASN A 58 0.63 9.22 20.31
CA ASN A 58 1.72 9.04 21.26
C ASN A 58 2.93 8.31 20.66
N GLN A 59 2.72 7.47 19.67
CA GLN A 59 3.74 6.54 19.17
C GLN A 59 4.50 7.07 17.95
N GLN A 60 3.86 7.86 17.08
CA GLN A 60 4.51 8.39 15.88
C GLN A 60 5.75 9.25 16.19
N PRO A 61 5.75 10.20 17.14
CA PRO A 61 6.96 11.01 17.42
C PRO A 61 8.15 10.15 17.85
N ILE A 62 7.91 9.09 18.62
CA ILE A 62 8.94 8.14 19.06
C ILE A 62 9.50 7.36 17.87
N LEU A 63 8.61 6.87 16.99
CA LEU A 63 9.02 6.15 15.79
C LEU A 63 9.82 7.04 14.83
N GLU A 64 9.39 8.26 14.58
CA GLU A 64 10.10 9.19 13.70
C GLU A 64 11.52 9.50 14.21
N GLU A 65 11.70 9.60 15.53
CA GLU A 65 13.01 9.75 16.15
C GLU A 65 13.88 8.50 15.96
N VAL A 66 13.36 7.33 16.35
CA VAL A 66 14.11 6.06 16.37
C VAL A 66 14.40 5.55 14.95
N ALA A 67 13.44 5.70 14.04
CA ALA A 67 13.53 5.21 12.67
C ALA A 67 14.33 6.12 11.73
N ARG A 68 14.70 7.34 12.14
CA ARG A 68 15.50 8.28 11.32
C ARG A 68 16.78 7.65 10.79
N ARG A 69 17.39 6.73 11.54
CA ARG A 69 18.61 5.99 11.14
C ARG A 69 18.42 4.99 10.01
N LEU A 70 17.17 4.69 9.61
CA LEU A 70 16.90 3.78 8.48
C LEU A 70 17.26 4.41 7.13
N GLY A 71 17.26 5.76 7.02
CA GLY A 71 17.63 6.48 5.80
C GLY A 71 16.69 6.18 4.62
N CYS A 72 15.42 5.89 4.88
CA CYS A 72 14.42 5.53 3.89
C CYS A 72 13.13 6.34 4.08
N LEU A 73 12.18 6.19 3.16
CA LEU A 73 10.85 6.79 3.30
C LEU A 73 10.07 6.07 4.41
N ILE A 74 9.58 6.83 5.38
CA ILE A 74 8.86 6.31 6.54
C ILE A 74 7.42 6.79 6.53
N ALA A 75 6.49 5.84 6.72
CA ALA A 75 5.09 6.08 6.96
C ALA A 75 4.68 5.53 8.35
N VAL A 76 3.83 6.25 9.08
CA VAL A 76 3.22 5.77 10.33
C VAL A 76 1.72 5.89 10.20
N VAL A 77 1.01 4.80 10.46
CA VAL A 77 -0.46 4.73 10.35
C VAL A 77 -1.04 4.17 11.64
N GLY A 78 -2.04 4.82 12.15
CA GLY A 78 -2.80 4.34 13.32
C GLY A 78 -3.75 3.22 12.92
N GLN A 79 -3.25 2.01 12.94
CA GLN A 79 -3.94 0.74 12.69
C GLN A 79 -3.36 -0.31 13.64
N ALA A 80 -4.09 -0.66 14.68
CA ALA A 80 -3.60 -1.57 15.71
C ALA A 80 -3.39 -2.99 15.14
N PRO A 81 -2.24 -3.64 15.40
CA PRO A 81 -2.04 -5.05 15.03
C PRO A 81 -3.00 -5.98 15.78
N THR A 82 -3.54 -7.00 15.07
CA THR A 82 -4.56 -7.91 15.63
C THR A 82 -4.00 -8.86 16.70
N ASN A 83 -2.70 -9.11 16.71
CA ASN A 83 -2.02 -9.96 17.68
C ASN A 83 -1.75 -9.30 19.05
N ARG A 84 -2.40 -8.16 19.31
CA ARG A 84 -2.27 -7.36 20.55
C ARG A 84 -0.88 -6.75 20.78
N SER A 85 -0.01 -6.71 19.76
CA SER A 85 1.21 -5.89 19.81
C SER A 85 0.87 -4.41 19.58
N HIS A 86 1.78 -3.51 19.95
CA HIS A 86 1.58 -2.08 19.67
C HIS A 86 2.04 -1.70 18.26
N LEU A 87 2.86 -2.55 17.64
CA LEU A 87 3.60 -2.22 16.44
C LEU A 87 3.70 -3.40 15.48
N ALA A 88 3.25 -3.18 14.24
CA ALA A 88 3.57 -4.03 13.10
C ALA A 88 4.26 -3.21 12.01
N VAL A 89 5.01 -3.89 11.16
CA VAL A 89 5.87 -3.28 10.15
C VAL A 89 5.68 -3.99 8.82
N GLU A 90 5.56 -3.22 7.75
CA GLU A 90 5.82 -3.67 6.39
C GLU A 90 6.95 -2.84 5.78
N ALA A 91 7.83 -3.48 4.99
CA ALA A 91 8.94 -2.78 4.37
C ALA A 91 9.31 -3.38 3.01
N TYR A 92 9.89 -2.54 2.18
CA TYR A 92 10.44 -2.88 0.88
C TYR A 92 11.90 -2.43 0.80
N ALA A 93 12.77 -3.33 0.34
CA ALA A 93 14.19 -3.06 0.18
C ALA A 93 14.70 -3.60 -1.15
N LEU A 94 15.77 -2.99 -1.66
CA LEU A 94 16.39 -3.28 -2.94
C LEU A 94 17.90 -3.43 -2.81
N SER A 95 18.48 -4.26 -3.69
CA SER A 95 19.93 -4.27 -3.94
C SER A 95 20.25 -4.67 -5.38
N GLY A 96 21.44 -4.32 -5.83
CA GLY A 96 21.94 -4.65 -7.18
C GLY A 96 21.79 -3.49 -8.17
N GLY A 97 22.88 -2.78 -8.47
CA GLY A 97 22.98 -1.77 -9.53
C GLY A 97 22.16 -0.51 -9.35
N ILE A 98 21.79 -0.17 -8.12
CA ILE A 98 20.85 0.89 -7.80
C ILE A 98 21.60 2.13 -7.33
N VAL A 99 21.20 3.30 -7.83
CA VAL A 99 21.56 4.60 -7.26
C VAL A 99 20.28 5.18 -6.64
N ALA A 100 20.28 5.36 -5.33
CA ALA A 100 19.15 5.95 -4.61
C ALA A 100 19.47 7.37 -4.17
N TYR A 101 18.45 8.22 -4.25
CA TYR A 101 18.49 9.58 -3.71
C TYR A 101 17.33 9.75 -2.72
N CYS A 102 17.65 10.04 -1.47
CA CYS A 102 16.67 10.56 -0.52
C CYS A 102 16.71 12.08 -0.65
N GLU A 103 15.73 12.67 -1.33
CA GLU A 103 15.74 14.11 -1.61
C GLU A 103 15.12 14.96 -0.49
N ALA A 104 14.32 14.34 0.38
CA ALA A 104 13.74 14.93 1.57
C ALA A 104 13.12 13.82 2.44
N GLU A 105 12.64 14.18 3.64
CA GLU A 105 11.94 13.23 4.54
C GLU A 105 10.64 12.65 3.95
N SER A 106 10.14 13.19 2.82
CA SER A 106 8.84 12.86 2.23
C SER A 106 8.89 12.08 0.91
N ARG A 107 10.08 11.81 0.35
CA ARG A 107 10.21 11.07 -0.91
C ARG A 107 11.56 10.38 -1.05
N ILE A 108 11.55 9.26 -1.78
CA ILE A 108 12.75 8.56 -2.22
C ILE A 108 12.68 8.28 -3.70
N ARG A 109 13.76 8.58 -4.41
CA ARG A 109 13.93 8.37 -5.84
C ARG A 109 14.98 7.30 -6.07
N ILE A 110 14.71 6.35 -6.94
CA ILE A 110 15.57 5.21 -7.24
C ILE A 110 15.75 5.14 -8.75
N LEU A 111 17.00 5.21 -9.20
CA LEU A 111 17.35 4.94 -10.58
C LEU A 111 17.68 3.45 -10.72
N LEU A 112 17.00 2.80 -11.64
CA LEU A 112 17.13 1.37 -11.89
C LEU A 112 17.12 1.12 -13.41
N ASP A 113 18.29 0.92 -14.00
CA ASP A 113 18.46 0.83 -15.45
C ASP A 113 17.89 2.06 -16.19
N ASN A 114 16.87 1.84 -17.03
CA ASN A 114 16.18 2.91 -17.76
C ASN A 114 14.95 3.44 -17.02
N TYR A 115 14.69 2.94 -15.81
CA TYR A 115 13.52 3.31 -15.03
C TYR A 115 13.91 4.19 -13.86
N GLU A 116 12.97 5.02 -13.46
CA GLU A 116 13.04 5.78 -12.25
C GLU A 116 11.79 5.50 -11.41
N LEU A 117 12.01 5.00 -10.20
CA LEU A 117 10.98 4.71 -9.23
C LEU A 117 10.93 5.84 -8.21
N LEU A 118 9.77 6.42 -8.00
CA LEU A 118 9.55 7.48 -7.05
C LEU A 118 8.48 7.06 -6.04
N TYR A 119 8.87 6.95 -4.78
CA TYR A 119 7.94 6.79 -3.66
C TYR A 119 7.85 8.09 -2.90
N PHE A 120 6.66 8.48 -2.49
CA PHE A 120 6.43 9.72 -1.76
C PHE A 120 5.25 9.62 -0.79
N ASN A 121 5.28 10.49 0.22
CA ASN A 121 4.21 10.66 1.21
C ASN A 121 4.30 12.08 1.83
N LYS A 122 3.64 12.31 2.99
CA LYS A 122 3.75 13.54 3.80
C LYS A 122 3.45 14.82 3.03
N SER A 123 2.19 15.04 2.71
CA SER A 123 1.69 16.35 2.31
C SER A 123 1.51 17.27 3.53
N GLU A 124 1.59 18.56 3.33
CA GLU A 124 1.08 19.56 4.27
C GLU A 124 -0.39 19.81 3.93
N LEU A 125 -1.27 19.65 4.91
CA LEU A 125 -2.69 19.86 4.74
C LEU A 125 -3.11 21.10 5.54
N ALA A 126 -3.88 21.96 4.89
CA ALA A 126 -4.42 23.18 5.50
C ALA A 126 -5.94 23.11 5.75
N SER A 127 -6.61 22.23 5.01
CA SER A 127 -8.07 22.07 5.06
C SER A 127 -8.53 21.13 6.17
N THR A 128 -9.79 21.22 6.55
CA THR A 128 -10.39 20.45 7.65
C THR A 128 -11.36 19.37 7.22
N GLY A 129 -11.78 19.35 5.95
CA GLY A 129 -12.70 18.35 5.39
C GLY A 129 -11.97 17.28 4.58
N SER A 130 -12.47 16.05 4.58
CA SER A 130 -11.85 14.93 3.85
C SER A 130 -11.78 15.15 2.34
N HIS A 131 -12.77 15.82 1.75
CA HIS A 131 -12.75 16.21 0.34
C HIS A 131 -11.56 17.13 0.01
N ASP A 132 -11.43 18.22 0.75
CA ASP A 132 -10.39 19.22 0.47
C ASP A 132 -9.01 18.69 0.83
N GLN A 133 -8.88 17.93 1.91
CA GLN A 133 -7.63 17.24 2.25
C GLN A 133 -7.21 16.25 1.15
N MET A 134 -8.15 15.50 0.56
CA MET A 134 -7.82 14.59 -0.55
C MET A 134 -7.37 15.36 -1.80
N ASN A 135 -7.98 16.49 -2.09
CA ASN A 135 -7.53 17.38 -3.16
C ASN A 135 -6.09 17.89 -2.90
N GLU A 136 -5.79 18.30 -1.67
CA GLU A 136 -4.42 18.72 -1.29
C GLU A 136 -3.41 17.59 -1.43
N GLU A 137 -3.75 16.35 -1.07
CA GLU A 137 -2.91 15.17 -1.27
C GLU A 137 -2.60 14.94 -2.76
N PHE A 138 -3.58 15.02 -3.64
CA PHE A 138 -3.36 14.88 -5.09
C PHE A 138 -2.62 16.07 -5.71
N LEU A 139 -2.87 17.30 -5.25
CA LEU A 139 -2.10 18.48 -5.68
C LEU A 139 -0.63 18.35 -5.26
N HIS A 140 -0.36 17.82 -4.08
CA HIS A 140 0.99 17.50 -3.65
C HIS A 140 1.64 16.45 -4.56
N ALA A 141 0.93 15.35 -4.87
CA ALA A 141 1.40 14.35 -5.82
C ALA A 141 1.69 14.95 -7.20
N GLN A 142 0.78 15.77 -7.72
CA GLN A 142 0.94 16.45 -9.02
C GLN A 142 2.19 17.35 -9.04
N ARG A 143 2.43 18.11 -7.97
CA ARG A 143 3.62 18.94 -7.84
C ARG A 143 4.89 18.11 -7.85
N ILE A 144 4.97 17.07 -7.03
CA ILE A 144 6.13 16.17 -6.98
C ILE A 144 6.38 15.55 -8.36
N LEU A 145 5.37 15.01 -9.02
CA LEU A 145 5.52 14.39 -10.33
C LEU A 145 5.97 15.41 -11.38
N GLY A 146 5.43 16.64 -11.33
CA GLY A 146 5.79 17.73 -12.24
C GLY A 146 7.27 18.14 -12.14
N GLU A 147 7.90 18.04 -10.97
CA GLU A 147 9.34 18.30 -10.79
C GLU A 147 10.21 17.33 -11.63
N PHE A 148 9.69 16.15 -11.97
CA PHE A 148 10.35 15.14 -12.80
C PHE A 148 9.74 15.05 -14.22
N GLY A 149 8.93 16.03 -14.63
CA GLY A 149 8.30 16.06 -15.96
C GLY A 149 7.16 15.05 -16.12
N GLY A 150 6.64 14.51 -15.04
CA GLY A 150 5.55 13.53 -15.05
C GLY A 150 4.18 14.10 -14.72
N THR A 151 3.17 13.25 -14.85
CA THR A 151 1.77 13.55 -14.52
C THR A 151 1.15 12.43 -13.68
N ILE A 152 0.03 12.73 -13.02
CA ILE A 152 -0.75 11.71 -12.34
C ILE A 152 -1.17 10.62 -13.33
N LYS A 153 -1.71 10.99 -14.48
CA LYS A 153 -2.20 10.06 -15.51
C LYS A 153 -1.12 9.11 -16.01
N SER A 154 0.06 9.62 -16.33
CA SER A 154 1.09 8.81 -17.00
C SER A 154 2.01 8.08 -16.03
N ASN A 155 2.25 8.62 -14.85
CA ASN A 155 3.34 8.16 -13.99
C ASN A 155 2.91 7.58 -12.65
N LEU A 156 1.78 8.05 -12.06
CA LEU A 156 1.31 7.53 -10.78
C LEU A 156 0.72 6.12 -10.97
N GLN A 157 1.36 5.10 -10.39
CA GLN A 157 0.99 3.70 -10.60
C GLN A 157 0.25 3.09 -9.41
N ARG A 158 0.47 3.63 -8.20
CA ARG A 158 -0.12 3.08 -6.98
C ARG A 158 -0.32 4.15 -5.92
N THR A 159 -1.47 4.11 -5.23
CA THR A 159 -1.73 4.92 -4.03
C THR A 159 -2.21 4.04 -2.87
N TRP A 160 -1.82 4.40 -1.66
CA TRP A 160 -2.36 3.90 -0.40
C TRP A 160 -2.96 5.08 0.34
N ILE A 161 -4.27 5.07 0.51
CA ILE A 161 -5.03 6.17 1.10
C ILE A 161 -5.60 5.70 2.43
N TYR A 162 -5.25 6.39 3.49
CA TYR A 162 -5.74 6.13 4.83
C TYR A 162 -6.74 7.23 5.20
N CYS A 163 -7.93 6.79 5.57
CA CYS A 163 -9.04 7.68 5.90
C CYS A 163 -9.44 7.47 7.36
N ARG A 164 -9.31 8.51 8.18
CA ARG A 164 -9.78 8.48 9.57
C ARG A 164 -11.29 8.50 9.58
N ASP A 165 -11.92 7.68 10.44
CA ASP A 165 -13.38 7.58 10.56
C ASP A 165 -14.01 7.43 9.18
N ILE A 166 -13.65 6.33 8.53
CA ILE A 166 -13.96 6.07 7.12
C ILE A 166 -15.45 6.11 6.84
N ASP A 167 -16.28 5.71 7.81
CA ASP A 167 -17.75 5.71 7.67
C ASP A 167 -18.29 7.13 7.46
N ASN A 168 -17.63 8.15 8.00
CA ASN A 168 -18.04 9.55 7.89
C ASN A 168 -17.25 10.36 6.85
N ASN A 169 -16.04 9.94 6.53
CA ASN A 169 -15.12 10.74 5.70
C ASN A 169 -14.85 10.15 4.30
N TYR A 170 -15.29 8.91 4.02
CA TYR A 170 -14.99 8.23 2.75
C TYR A 170 -15.62 8.88 1.54
N GLU A 171 -16.85 9.38 1.67
CA GLU A 171 -17.56 10.04 0.56
C GLU A 171 -16.77 11.25 0.04
N GLY A 172 -16.29 12.12 0.93
CA GLY A 172 -15.49 13.28 0.56
C GLY A 172 -14.24 12.90 -0.21
N LEU A 173 -13.52 11.88 0.27
CA LEU A 173 -12.34 11.33 -0.41
C LEU A 173 -12.68 10.82 -1.82
N VAL A 174 -13.74 10.05 -1.98
CA VAL A 174 -14.15 9.45 -3.27
C VAL A 174 -14.56 10.52 -4.27
N VAL A 175 -15.32 11.52 -3.83
CA VAL A 175 -15.76 12.65 -4.67
C VAL A 175 -14.56 13.44 -5.15
N ALA A 176 -13.67 13.88 -4.26
CA ALA A 176 -12.46 14.63 -4.62
C ALA A 176 -11.59 13.87 -5.63
N ARG A 177 -11.35 12.57 -5.40
CA ARG A 177 -10.57 11.73 -6.31
C ARG A 177 -11.23 11.65 -7.70
N ARG A 178 -12.54 11.45 -7.77
CA ARG A 178 -13.27 11.39 -9.04
C ARG A 178 -13.15 12.68 -9.83
N GLU A 179 -13.39 13.83 -9.17
CA GLU A 179 -13.33 15.15 -9.79
C GLU A 179 -11.93 15.44 -10.35
N LEU A 180 -10.89 15.15 -9.58
CA LEU A 180 -9.51 15.33 -10.02
C LEU A 180 -9.16 14.38 -11.17
N PHE A 181 -9.56 13.11 -11.11
CA PHE A 181 -9.28 12.13 -12.15
C PHE A 181 -9.94 12.52 -13.47
N GLU A 182 -11.19 12.99 -13.44
CA GLU A 182 -11.88 13.52 -14.63
C GLU A 182 -11.11 14.70 -15.23
N GLN A 183 -10.66 15.65 -14.40
CA GLN A 183 -9.84 16.79 -14.86
C GLN A 183 -8.51 16.36 -15.49
N GLN A 184 -7.91 15.27 -15.02
CA GLN A 184 -6.68 14.70 -15.54
C GLN A 184 -6.89 13.75 -16.73
N GLY A 185 -8.13 13.52 -17.16
CA GLY A 185 -8.48 12.60 -18.23
C GLY A 185 -8.32 11.12 -17.86
N LEU A 186 -8.43 10.82 -16.57
CA LEU A 186 -8.52 9.47 -16.02
C LEU A 186 -10.00 9.10 -15.86
N ASN A 187 -10.48 8.18 -16.67
CA ASN A 187 -11.89 7.76 -16.71
C ASN A 187 -12.01 6.32 -17.23
N GLN A 188 -13.24 5.82 -17.36
CA GLN A 188 -13.52 4.46 -17.81
C GLN A 188 -13.05 4.12 -19.24
N GLU A 189 -12.82 5.13 -20.09
CA GLU A 189 -12.34 4.96 -21.46
C GLU A 189 -10.80 4.94 -21.55
N THR A 190 -10.14 5.41 -20.50
CA THR A 190 -8.68 5.42 -20.39
C THR A 190 -8.23 4.41 -19.35
N HIS A 191 -7.98 4.85 -18.14
CA HIS A 191 -7.66 4.01 -16.98
C HIS A 191 -7.83 4.81 -15.69
N TYR A 192 -7.80 4.12 -14.57
CA TYR A 192 -7.60 4.69 -13.24
C TYR A 192 -6.24 4.27 -12.66
N ILE A 193 -6.03 4.49 -11.39
CA ILE A 193 -4.80 4.15 -10.68
C ILE A 193 -5.10 3.05 -9.66
N ALA A 194 -4.23 2.06 -9.53
CA ALA A 194 -4.36 1.04 -8.49
C ALA A 194 -4.31 1.69 -7.10
N SER A 195 -5.29 1.40 -6.24
CA SER A 195 -5.45 2.08 -4.97
C SER A 195 -5.99 1.18 -3.86
N THR A 196 -5.56 1.43 -2.64
CA THR A 196 -6.20 0.94 -1.43
C THR A 196 -6.68 2.14 -0.63
N GLY A 197 -7.98 2.27 -0.44
CA GLY A 197 -8.59 3.22 0.48
C GLY A 197 -9.13 2.44 1.69
N ILE A 198 -8.64 2.75 2.89
CA ILE A 198 -8.92 1.98 4.10
C ILE A 198 -8.93 2.88 5.33
N GLU A 199 -9.62 2.42 6.39
CA GLU A 199 -9.55 3.07 7.70
C GLU A 199 -8.10 3.15 8.16
N GLY A 200 -7.70 4.33 8.65
CA GLY A 200 -6.39 4.51 9.25
C GLY A 200 -6.22 5.92 9.79
N MET A 201 -5.75 6.02 11.02
CA MET A 201 -5.53 7.30 11.68
C MET A 201 -4.15 7.86 11.33
N SER A 202 -4.07 9.18 11.30
CA SER A 202 -2.83 9.93 11.13
C SER A 202 -2.64 10.95 12.25
N HIS A 203 -1.41 11.38 12.47
CA HIS A 203 -1.10 12.51 13.33
C HIS A 203 -0.68 13.70 12.45
N PRO A 204 -1.10 14.95 12.78
CA PRO A 204 -2.00 15.34 13.88
C PRO A 204 -3.44 14.83 13.70
N TRP A 205 -4.24 14.91 14.76
CA TRP A 205 -5.57 14.30 14.84
C TRP A 205 -6.60 14.87 13.84
N ASP A 206 -6.41 16.08 13.35
CA ASP A 206 -7.24 16.75 12.35
C ASP A 206 -6.93 16.33 10.91
N ARG A 207 -5.90 15.52 10.72
CA ARG A 207 -5.62 14.86 9.45
C ARG A 207 -6.59 13.71 9.23
N LEU A 208 -7.60 13.95 8.38
CA LEU A 208 -8.63 12.96 8.03
C LEU A 208 -8.18 12.04 6.90
N VAL A 209 -7.33 12.51 6.02
CA VAL A 209 -6.83 11.75 4.87
C VAL A 209 -5.31 11.82 4.82
N ARG A 210 -4.70 10.71 4.43
CA ARG A 210 -3.28 10.60 4.14
C ARG A 210 -3.09 9.72 2.91
N MET A 211 -2.15 10.09 2.05
CA MET A 211 -1.79 9.29 0.87
C MET A 211 -0.30 9.02 0.81
N ASP A 212 0.05 7.74 0.58
CA ASP A 212 1.38 7.35 0.11
C ASP A 212 1.27 7.02 -1.39
N GLY A 213 2.25 7.39 -2.19
CA GLY A 213 2.24 7.20 -3.63
C GLY A 213 3.49 6.51 -4.17
N PHE A 214 3.29 5.78 -5.26
CA PHE A 214 4.37 5.21 -6.07
C PHE A 214 4.18 5.61 -7.53
N ALA A 215 5.22 6.19 -8.11
CA ALA A 215 5.25 6.58 -9.50
C ALA A 215 6.44 5.94 -10.24
N LEU A 216 6.27 5.75 -11.55
CA LEU A 216 7.28 5.18 -12.43
C LEU A 216 7.54 6.11 -13.61
N PHE A 217 8.82 6.28 -13.96
CA PHE A 217 9.27 7.03 -15.12
C PHE A 217 10.15 6.15 -16.01
N GLY A 218 10.33 6.54 -17.28
CA GLY A 218 11.13 5.79 -18.25
C GLY A 218 10.43 4.58 -18.85
N HIS A 219 9.20 4.29 -18.47
CA HIS A 219 8.40 3.21 -19.04
C HIS A 219 7.69 3.64 -20.34
N GLN A 220 7.35 2.67 -21.17
CA GLN A 220 6.40 2.83 -22.25
C GLN A 220 5.00 2.44 -21.77
N GLN A 221 3.95 3.01 -22.38
CA GLN A 221 2.57 2.76 -21.96
C GLN A 221 2.19 1.27 -22.01
N GLU A 222 2.71 0.53 -22.99
CA GLU A 222 2.47 -0.90 -23.19
C GLU A 222 3.04 -1.78 -22.08
N GLN A 223 3.91 -1.23 -21.25
CA GLN A 223 4.47 -1.92 -20.09
C GLN A 223 3.56 -1.86 -18.87
N ILE A 224 2.53 -1.03 -18.92
CA ILE A 224 1.54 -0.89 -17.84
C ILE A 224 0.28 -1.63 -18.22
N ASP A 225 -0.05 -2.65 -17.44
CA ASP A 225 -1.24 -3.47 -17.60
C ASP A 225 -2.20 -3.18 -16.42
N TYR A 226 -3.34 -2.56 -16.74
CA TYR A 226 -4.38 -2.23 -15.76
C TYR A 226 -5.23 -3.46 -15.50
N MET A 227 -5.09 -4.04 -14.32
CA MET A 227 -5.60 -5.35 -13.99
C MET A 227 -7.12 -5.36 -13.77
N SER A 228 -7.78 -6.35 -14.35
CA SER A 228 -9.21 -6.60 -14.20
C SER A 228 -9.52 -8.10 -14.20
N ALA A 229 -10.58 -8.48 -13.52
CA ALA A 229 -11.10 -9.86 -13.51
C ALA A 229 -12.64 -9.84 -13.56
N PRO A 230 -13.25 -9.45 -14.69
CA PRO A 230 -14.68 -9.13 -14.78
C PRO A 230 -15.61 -10.31 -14.43
N ASP A 231 -15.13 -11.55 -14.51
CA ASP A 231 -15.89 -12.73 -14.10
C ASP A 231 -15.97 -12.87 -12.56
N ASN A 232 -15.07 -12.21 -11.83
CA ASN A 232 -14.96 -12.29 -10.37
C ASN A 232 -15.21 -10.96 -9.67
N LEU A 233 -14.77 -9.86 -10.28
CA LEU A 233 -14.73 -8.52 -9.71
C LEU A 233 -15.34 -7.50 -10.69
N SER A 234 -16.35 -6.79 -10.27
CA SER A 234 -16.93 -5.70 -11.07
C SER A 234 -15.92 -4.60 -11.38
N PRO A 235 -16.03 -3.92 -12.52
CA PRO A 235 -15.38 -2.63 -12.72
C PRO A 235 -15.78 -1.65 -11.63
N THR A 236 -14.82 -0.87 -11.10
CA THR A 236 -15.03 -0.05 -9.90
C THR A 236 -15.98 1.13 -10.14
N HIS A 237 -16.01 1.67 -11.36
CA HIS A 237 -16.90 2.76 -11.74
C HIS A 237 -18.39 2.41 -11.64
N LEU A 238 -18.77 1.12 -11.70
CA LEU A 238 -20.16 0.68 -11.61
C LEU A 238 -20.79 0.96 -10.24
N TYR A 239 -19.99 1.09 -9.19
CA TYR A 239 -20.46 1.48 -7.85
C TYR A 239 -19.85 2.79 -7.35
N GLY A 240 -19.45 3.65 -8.29
CA GLY A 240 -19.15 5.06 -8.03
C GLY A 240 -17.75 5.36 -7.51
N VAL A 241 -16.82 4.40 -7.53
CA VAL A 241 -15.43 4.65 -7.14
C VAL A 241 -14.48 4.55 -8.34
N THR A 242 -13.35 5.25 -8.25
CA THR A 242 -12.43 5.47 -9.37
C THR A 242 -11.04 4.94 -9.00
N PHE A 243 -10.82 3.62 -9.21
CA PHE A 243 -9.51 3.00 -9.08
C PHE A 243 -9.44 1.72 -9.94
N GLU A 244 -8.23 1.27 -10.31
CA GLU A 244 -8.02 -0.03 -10.93
C GLU A 244 -7.93 -1.14 -9.89
N ARG A 245 -8.32 -2.37 -10.25
CA ARG A 245 -8.18 -3.55 -9.37
C ARG A 245 -6.73 -3.91 -9.07
N GLY A 246 -5.83 -3.43 -9.89
CA GLY A 246 -4.39 -3.55 -9.74
C GLY A 246 -3.66 -2.94 -10.93
N THR A 247 -2.36 -2.81 -10.79
CA THR A 247 -1.45 -2.47 -11.88
C THR A 247 -0.34 -3.51 -11.94
N ARG A 248 -0.15 -4.11 -13.13
CA ARG A 248 1.02 -4.91 -13.45
C ARG A 248 1.98 -4.07 -14.27
N ILE A 249 3.23 -4.00 -13.83
CA ILE A 249 4.31 -3.32 -14.56
C ILE A 249 5.21 -4.40 -15.16
N VAL A 250 5.36 -4.38 -16.48
CA VAL A 250 6.19 -5.33 -17.22
C VAL A 250 7.56 -4.69 -17.45
N PHE A 251 8.53 -5.04 -16.62
CA PHE A 251 9.94 -4.75 -16.86
C PHE A 251 10.49 -5.78 -17.86
N GLY A 252 11.64 -5.52 -18.45
CA GLY A 252 12.19 -6.44 -19.47
C GLY A 252 12.45 -7.86 -18.98
N ASP A 253 12.77 -8.02 -17.71
CA ASP A 253 13.15 -9.29 -17.08
C ASP A 253 12.13 -9.82 -16.06
N ARG A 254 11.12 -9.03 -15.71
CA ARG A 254 10.12 -9.37 -14.69
C ARG A 254 8.82 -8.59 -14.84
N SER A 255 7.80 -9.03 -14.11
CA SER A 255 6.60 -8.24 -13.87
C SER A 255 6.42 -7.98 -12.37
N LYS A 256 5.92 -6.80 -12.02
CA LYS A 256 5.56 -6.42 -10.65
C LYS A 256 4.08 -6.10 -10.57
N PHE A 257 3.40 -6.73 -9.63
CA PHE A 257 1.97 -6.60 -9.43
C PHE A 257 1.69 -5.75 -8.19
N TYR A 258 0.86 -4.74 -8.34
CA TYR A 258 0.29 -3.95 -7.25
C TYR A 258 -1.22 -4.20 -7.21
N VAL A 259 -1.64 -5.15 -6.40
CA VAL A 259 -3.07 -5.45 -6.22
C VAL A 259 -3.70 -4.41 -5.31
N SER A 260 -4.82 -3.85 -5.72
CA SER A 260 -5.61 -2.88 -4.95
C SER A 260 -6.32 -3.53 -3.77
N GLY A 261 -6.87 -2.72 -2.89
CA GLY A 261 -7.75 -3.21 -1.83
C GLY A 261 -8.87 -4.07 -2.43
N THR A 262 -8.93 -5.33 -1.97
CA THR A 262 -9.87 -6.33 -2.50
C THR A 262 -10.75 -6.84 -1.37
N ALA A 263 -12.06 -6.82 -1.59
CA ALA A 263 -13.08 -7.26 -0.65
C ALA A 263 -13.85 -8.49 -1.17
N SER A 264 -14.71 -9.04 -0.31
CA SER A 264 -15.62 -10.14 -0.67
C SER A 264 -16.79 -9.61 -1.49
N ILE A 265 -16.56 -9.38 -2.78
CA ILE A 265 -17.57 -8.93 -3.75
C ILE A 265 -17.62 -9.86 -4.95
N ASP A 266 -18.71 -9.77 -5.71
CA ASP A 266 -18.89 -10.48 -6.99
C ASP A 266 -18.61 -9.57 -8.20
N CYS A 267 -18.88 -10.12 -9.38
CA CYS A 267 -18.74 -9.41 -10.66
C CYS A 267 -19.79 -8.30 -10.89
N GLU A 268 -20.81 -8.20 -10.05
CA GLU A 268 -21.79 -7.11 -10.05
C GLU A 268 -21.48 -6.04 -8.98
N GLY A 269 -20.43 -6.25 -8.16
CA GLY A 269 -20.05 -5.34 -7.06
C GLY A 269 -20.84 -5.55 -5.77
N LYS A 270 -21.62 -6.63 -5.67
CA LYS A 270 -22.38 -6.96 -4.47
C LYS A 270 -21.49 -7.62 -3.44
N VAL A 271 -21.67 -7.24 -2.17
CA VAL A 271 -20.98 -7.89 -1.05
C VAL A 271 -21.48 -9.33 -0.92
N MET A 272 -20.51 -10.26 -0.98
CA MET A 272 -20.76 -11.69 -0.83
C MET A 272 -20.58 -12.14 0.62
N HIS A 273 -21.34 -13.18 1.00
CA HIS A 273 -21.21 -13.84 2.31
C HIS A 273 -21.35 -12.90 3.51
N VAL A 274 -22.35 -12.02 3.47
CA VAL A 274 -22.66 -11.10 4.58
C VAL A 274 -22.77 -11.87 5.89
N GLN A 275 -22.09 -11.40 6.93
CA GLN A 275 -22.01 -11.98 8.29
C GLN A 275 -21.27 -13.34 8.37
N ASP A 276 -20.55 -13.75 7.32
CA ASP A 276 -19.73 -14.97 7.32
C ASP A 276 -18.29 -14.61 6.96
N VAL A 277 -17.52 -14.19 7.95
CA VAL A 277 -16.13 -13.72 7.75
C VAL A 277 -15.21 -14.78 7.18
N ALA A 278 -15.43 -16.06 7.51
CA ALA A 278 -14.65 -17.17 6.95
C ALA A 278 -14.83 -17.26 5.42
N LYS A 279 -16.09 -17.28 4.95
CA LYS A 279 -16.40 -17.28 3.52
C LYS A 279 -15.99 -15.98 2.83
N GLN A 280 -16.11 -14.84 3.51
CA GLN A 280 -15.60 -13.57 2.99
C GLN A 280 -14.09 -13.63 2.76
N THR A 281 -13.33 -14.19 3.69
CA THR A 281 -11.88 -14.34 3.56
C THR A 281 -11.52 -15.27 2.41
N HIS A 282 -12.18 -16.42 2.27
CA HIS A 282 -12.00 -17.30 1.11
C HIS A 282 -12.27 -16.54 -0.20
N ARG A 283 -13.39 -15.80 -0.29
CA ARG A 283 -13.75 -15.04 -1.48
C ARG A 283 -12.74 -13.96 -1.83
N VAL A 284 -12.20 -13.25 -0.84
CA VAL A 284 -11.12 -12.26 -1.06
C VAL A 284 -9.89 -12.92 -1.70
N VAL A 285 -9.48 -14.08 -1.18
CA VAL A 285 -8.34 -14.82 -1.74
C VAL A 285 -8.64 -15.29 -3.16
N ASP A 286 -9.85 -15.81 -3.43
CA ASP A 286 -10.28 -16.22 -4.77
C ASP A 286 -10.25 -15.04 -5.75
N ASN A 287 -10.70 -13.87 -5.33
CA ASN A 287 -10.68 -12.65 -6.13
C ASN A 287 -9.25 -12.20 -6.48
N VAL A 288 -8.32 -12.29 -5.50
CA VAL A 288 -6.89 -11.99 -5.74
C VAL A 288 -6.27 -12.99 -6.71
N ILE A 289 -6.55 -14.29 -6.55
CA ILE A 289 -6.07 -15.35 -7.45
C ILE A 289 -6.56 -15.10 -8.87
N ALA A 290 -7.85 -14.91 -9.05
CA ALA A 290 -8.45 -14.68 -10.37
C ALA A 290 -7.85 -13.43 -11.05
N LEU A 291 -7.62 -12.36 -10.28
CA LEU A 291 -7.01 -11.15 -10.79
C LEU A 291 -5.56 -11.40 -11.26
N MET A 292 -4.76 -12.11 -10.47
CA MET A 292 -3.37 -12.39 -10.82
C MET A 292 -3.27 -13.37 -12.01
N GLU A 293 -4.02 -14.46 -12.01
CA GLU A 293 -3.96 -15.48 -13.07
C GLU A 293 -4.37 -14.92 -14.44
N ARG A 294 -5.37 -14.03 -14.49
CA ARG A 294 -5.76 -13.35 -15.72
C ARG A 294 -4.65 -12.50 -16.33
N HIS A 295 -3.73 -12.00 -15.48
CA HIS A 295 -2.60 -11.16 -15.87
C HIS A 295 -1.25 -11.89 -15.79
N CYS A 296 -1.26 -13.23 -15.99
CA CYS A 296 -0.06 -14.08 -16.03
C CYS A 296 0.74 -14.13 -14.70
N GLY A 297 0.09 -13.89 -13.57
CA GLY A 297 0.64 -14.14 -12.24
C GLY A 297 0.02 -15.37 -11.59
N ALA A 298 0.53 -15.77 -10.45
CA ALA A 298 0.02 -16.88 -9.65
C ALA A 298 0.04 -16.53 -8.16
N LEU A 299 -0.70 -17.27 -7.34
CA LEU A 299 -0.69 -17.11 -5.89
C LEU A 299 0.72 -17.24 -5.27
N SER A 300 1.57 -18.08 -5.84
CA SER A 300 2.98 -18.25 -5.44
C SER A 300 3.84 -17.01 -5.68
N ASP A 301 3.39 -16.09 -6.53
CA ASP A 301 4.10 -14.86 -6.84
C ASP A 301 3.84 -13.75 -5.82
N LEU A 302 2.89 -13.95 -4.91
CA LEU A 302 2.69 -13.02 -3.79
C LEU A 302 3.96 -12.90 -2.96
N LYS A 303 4.39 -11.67 -2.72
CA LYS A 303 5.61 -11.37 -1.94
C LYS A 303 5.32 -10.75 -0.58
N GLN A 304 4.18 -10.08 -0.45
CA GLN A 304 3.76 -9.44 0.80
C GLN A 304 2.24 -9.23 0.80
N ALA A 305 1.62 -9.29 1.97
CA ALA A 305 0.22 -8.97 2.16
C ALA A 305 -0.02 -8.16 3.44
N VAL A 306 -0.93 -7.20 3.36
CA VAL A 306 -1.52 -6.53 4.53
C VAL A 306 -3.01 -6.89 4.56
N VAL A 307 -3.45 -7.39 5.69
CA VAL A 307 -4.84 -7.81 5.91
C VAL A 307 -5.49 -6.82 6.86
N TYR A 308 -6.58 -6.23 6.41
CA TYR A 308 -7.34 -5.25 7.17
C TYR A 308 -8.61 -5.89 7.73
N LEU A 309 -8.82 -5.78 9.03
CA LEU A 309 -10.00 -6.27 9.72
C LEU A 309 -10.77 -5.14 10.36
N ARG A 310 -12.09 -5.16 10.17
CA ARG A 310 -12.97 -4.22 10.84
C ARG A 310 -13.31 -4.63 12.28
N ASP A 311 -13.59 -5.92 12.49
CA ASP A 311 -13.97 -6.44 13.81
C ASP A 311 -12.84 -7.26 14.44
N PRO A 312 -12.37 -6.86 15.64
CA PRO A 312 -11.37 -7.62 16.39
C PRO A 312 -11.77 -9.06 16.68
N ALA A 313 -13.06 -9.36 16.82
CA ALA A 313 -13.56 -10.70 17.10
C ALA A 313 -13.30 -11.69 15.96
N ASP A 314 -13.10 -11.21 14.74
CA ASP A 314 -12.90 -12.04 13.55
C ASP A 314 -11.44 -12.50 13.35
N SER A 315 -10.51 -12.01 14.14
CA SER A 315 -9.06 -12.21 13.93
C SER A 315 -8.65 -13.66 13.82
N ASP A 316 -9.11 -14.51 14.72
CA ASP A 316 -8.71 -15.93 14.77
C ASP A 316 -9.27 -16.72 13.58
N VAL A 317 -10.51 -16.42 13.17
CA VAL A 317 -11.16 -17.06 12.03
C VAL A 317 -10.45 -16.69 10.74
N VAL A 318 -10.17 -15.41 10.55
CA VAL A 318 -9.46 -14.91 9.36
C VAL A 318 -8.04 -15.48 9.30
N GLU A 319 -7.30 -15.47 10.41
CA GLU A 319 -5.95 -16.05 10.45
C GLU A 319 -5.96 -17.55 10.12
N SER A 320 -6.98 -18.29 10.56
CA SER A 320 -7.13 -19.71 10.25
C SER A 320 -7.30 -19.94 8.74
N VAL A 321 -8.20 -19.19 8.08
CA VAL A 321 -8.41 -19.27 6.63
C VAL A 321 -7.16 -18.85 5.86
N LEU A 322 -6.47 -17.78 6.29
CA LEU A 322 -5.25 -17.33 5.63
C LEU A 322 -4.11 -18.35 5.72
N ARG A 323 -4.01 -19.09 6.84
CA ARG A 323 -3.03 -20.18 6.98
C ARG A 323 -3.33 -21.35 6.05
N GLU A 324 -4.60 -21.62 5.79
CA GLU A 324 -5.03 -22.67 4.83
C GLU A 324 -4.74 -22.25 3.39
N ARG A 325 -5.04 -20.98 3.05
CA ARG A 325 -5.12 -20.51 1.65
C ARG A 325 -3.83 -19.90 1.12
N LEU A 326 -3.00 -19.31 1.99
CA LEU A 326 -1.78 -18.60 1.58
C LEU A 326 -0.51 -19.37 1.95
N PRO A 327 0.58 -19.21 1.19
CA PRO A 327 1.87 -19.77 1.57
C PRO A 327 2.26 -19.35 2.98
N GLN A 328 2.68 -20.28 3.82
CA GLN A 328 3.11 -19.98 5.20
C GLN A 328 4.34 -19.06 5.26
N SER A 329 5.16 -19.07 4.22
CA SER A 329 6.33 -18.22 4.07
C SER A 329 6.00 -16.79 3.61
N LEU A 330 4.74 -16.49 3.24
CA LEU A 330 4.33 -15.16 2.80
C LEU A 330 4.42 -14.16 3.95
N PRO A 331 5.29 -13.13 3.86
CA PRO A 331 5.30 -12.04 4.82
C PRO A 331 3.94 -11.34 4.84
N ARG A 332 3.29 -11.36 5.99
CA ARG A 332 2.01 -10.66 6.17
C ARG A 332 1.88 -10.09 7.56
N ILE A 333 1.11 -9.04 7.65
CA ILE A 333 0.59 -8.48 8.89
C ILE A 333 -0.94 -8.39 8.79
N MET A 334 -1.58 -8.42 9.92
CA MET A 334 -3.02 -8.22 10.05
C MET A 334 -3.26 -7.10 11.06
N VAL A 335 -4.01 -6.09 10.64
CA VAL A 335 -4.27 -4.87 11.40
C VAL A 335 -5.75 -4.52 11.37
N TYR A 336 -6.21 -3.74 12.34
CA TYR A 336 -7.57 -3.21 12.36
C TYR A 336 -7.65 -1.95 11.51
N GLY A 337 -8.65 -1.93 10.59
CA GLY A 337 -8.86 -0.79 9.71
C GLY A 337 -10.21 -0.85 8.97
#